data_6928caf5f1cfdd85fff0ad14613bcfbc
#
_entry.id   6928caf5f1cfdd85fff0ad14613bcfbc
#
_cell.length_a   1.000
_cell.length_b   1.000
_cell.length_c   1.000
_cell.angle_alpha   90.00
_cell.angle_beta   90.00
_cell.angle_gamma   90.00
#
_symmetry.space_group_name_H-M   'P 1'
#
loop_
_entity.id
_entity.type
_entity.pdbx_description
1 polymer ?
#
loop_
_entity_poly.entity_id
_entity_poly.type
_entity_poly.pdbx_seq_one_letter_code
_entity_poly.pdbx_strand_id
1 'polypeptide(L)'
;MREQIYNSSIPATTSKTVHLLRQGTFACLAALLLLLTDTAAAADWGGAEQQLAKKIVAVTGPGTVSLTVENRSSLGRRDGDIVQNGLRSVLEQSGIHFVKREQAAASIALTLSENETSYVWVAEIHQGAGETAIAMVSVPRLGRSGAAYESMPTALRKISLWTQEGKILDLAVLEENPSPSRIAVLGAEDISVYRSAQNGKWQQEQVLPISHNRAWPLDLRGRLISTPDHNLTAYMPGAICRVTLNAAPFTIACHASDDPWPISMTNTASTVFPGAGSNSTVGGPMIPLAGFFAATRNYFTGVLSPAAGKFSTVPKFYTAAFVPREKYTLWLFASADGKVHLVDGMNDQPSSFPWGSDIAAVRTACGAGAQVLATASGDQAQDSIRAYEFPDRDPVAVSAAVDFPGPVSALWTEARGDSAIAIARNVDTGSYEAFRLSLACGQ
;
A
#
# COMPACT_ATOMS: atom_id res chain seq x y z
N MET A 1 30.42 56.64 48.70
CA MET A 1 29.59 57.22 49.80
C MET A 1 28.32 56.38 49.84
N ARG A 2 28.18 55.66 50.98
CA ARG A 2 26.94 55.12 51.66
C ARG A 2 25.79 54.63 50.80
N GLU A 3 25.59 53.28 50.74
CA GLU A 3 24.82 52.47 51.68
C GLU A 3 23.41 52.98 51.99
N GLN A 4 22.39 52.22 51.61
CA GLN A 4 21.40 51.81 52.61
C GLN A 4 20.66 50.55 52.14
N ILE A 5 20.76 49.56 53.02
CA ILE A 5 20.07 48.24 53.06
C ILE A 5 18.62 48.49 53.51
N TYR A 6 17.66 47.89 52.87
CA TYR A 6 16.33 47.67 53.46
C TYR A 6 15.96 46.20 53.49
N ASN A 7 15.99 45.69 54.68
CA ASN A 7 15.56 44.36 55.09
C ASN A 7 14.03 44.40 55.29
N SER A 8 13.22 43.58 54.66
CA SER A 8 11.87 43.30 55.09
C SER A 8 11.54 41.81 54.99
N SER A 9 11.45 41.23 56.14
CA SER A 9 11.01 39.89 56.46
C SER A 9 9.55 39.67 56.07
N ILE A 10 9.25 38.61 55.33
CA ILE A 10 7.91 38.09 55.09
C ILE A 10 7.77 36.71 55.78
N PRO A 11 6.71 36.44 56.53
CA PRO A 11 6.57 35.24 57.34
C PRO A 11 6.18 34.02 56.53
N ALA A 12 6.76 32.89 56.92
CA ALA A 12 6.44 31.57 56.43
C ALA A 12 5.08 31.10 56.98
N THR A 13 4.07 31.01 56.11
CA THR A 13 2.88 30.20 56.42
C THR A 13 2.31 29.61 55.13
N THR A 14 1.90 28.34 55.26
CA THR A 14 1.12 27.53 54.31
C THR A 14 1.87 26.71 53.25
N SER A 15 2.54 25.66 53.75
CA SER A 15 3.04 24.55 52.91
C SER A 15 2.24 23.23 53.02
N LYS A 16 0.98 23.21 53.44
CA LYS A 16 0.19 21.96 53.56
C LYS A 16 -0.96 21.83 52.60
N THR A 17 -1.38 22.88 51.90
CA THR A 17 -2.54 22.83 51.02
C THR A 17 -2.18 22.51 49.56
N VAL A 18 -0.94 22.65 49.17
CA VAL A 18 -0.49 22.41 47.75
C VAL A 18 -0.28 20.91 47.44
N HIS A 19 0.04 20.10 48.50
CA HIS A 19 0.26 18.66 48.29
C HIS A 19 -1.02 17.84 48.05
N LEU A 20 -2.16 18.25 48.55
CA LEU A 20 -3.44 17.52 48.35
C LEU A 20 -4.07 17.78 46.97
N LEU A 21 -3.86 18.95 46.38
CA LEU A 21 -4.34 19.25 45.03
C LEU A 21 -3.50 18.57 43.94
N ARG A 22 -2.24 18.28 44.21
CA ARG A 22 -1.36 17.60 43.24
C ARG A 22 -1.58 16.10 43.16
N GLN A 23 -2.07 15.45 44.20
CA GLN A 23 -2.41 14.02 44.19
C GLN A 23 -3.78 13.74 43.56
N GLY A 24 -4.75 14.65 43.65
CA GLY A 24 -6.05 14.51 43.01
C GLY A 24 -6.01 14.64 41.47
N THR A 25 -5.16 15.51 40.92
CA THR A 25 -5.02 15.69 39.46
C THR A 25 -4.27 14.53 38.80
N PHE A 26 -3.32 13.88 39.47
CA PHE A 26 -2.65 12.68 38.95
C PHE A 26 -3.56 11.45 38.89
N ALA A 27 -4.46 11.28 39.87
CA ALA A 27 -5.40 10.17 39.88
C ALA A 27 -6.49 10.30 38.81
N CYS A 28 -6.97 11.50 38.51
CA CYS A 28 -7.93 11.76 37.42
C CYS A 28 -7.29 11.62 36.05
N LEU A 29 -6.02 12.02 35.88
CA LEU A 29 -5.32 11.86 34.60
C LEU A 29 -4.99 10.39 34.30
N ALA A 30 -4.65 9.59 35.33
CA ALA A 30 -4.42 8.15 35.18
C ALA A 30 -5.70 7.38 34.88
N ALA A 31 -6.84 7.78 35.43
CA ALA A 31 -8.15 7.19 35.13
C ALA A 31 -8.65 7.56 33.73
N LEU A 32 -8.32 8.75 33.21
CA LEU A 32 -8.69 9.17 31.85
C LEU A 32 -7.82 8.47 30.78
N LEU A 33 -6.57 8.15 31.09
CA LEU A 33 -5.67 7.41 30.20
C LEU A 33 -6.02 5.92 30.06
N LEU A 34 -6.75 5.35 31.00
CA LEU A 34 -7.21 3.95 30.95
C LEU A 34 -8.50 3.76 30.11
N LEU A 35 -9.16 4.84 29.70
CA LEU A 35 -10.36 4.79 28.86
C LEU A 35 -10.08 4.95 27.35
N LEU A 36 -8.82 5.12 26.96
CA LEU A 36 -8.40 5.25 25.54
C LEU A 36 -7.72 4.00 25.00
N THR A 37 -8.11 2.82 25.45
CA THR A 37 -7.76 1.61 24.70
C THR A 37 -8.73 1.49 23.54
N ASP A 38 -8.42 2.17 22.42
CA ASP A 38 -8.97 1.81 21.13
C ASP A 38 -8.59 0.34 20.86
N THR A 39 -9.53 -0.54 21.07
CA THR A 39 -9.46 -1.90 20.57
C THR A 39 -9.45 -1.79 19.04
N ALA A 40 -8.29 -2.01 18.41
CA ALA A 40 -8.22 -2.27 16.99
C ALA A 40 -9.29 -3.34 16.68
N ALA A 41 -10.31 -2.97 15.92
CA ALA A 41 -11.37 -3.87 15.52
C ALA A 41 -10.74 -4.95 14.63
N ALA A 42 -10.34 -6.07 15.24
CA ALA A 42 -10.18 -7.31 14.50
C ALA A 42 -11.53 -7.62 13.88
N ALA A 43 -11.55 -8.08 12.64
CA ALA A 43 -12.79 -8.50 11.99
C ALA A 43 -13.55 -9.40 12.96
N ASP A 44 -14.76 -8.95 13.40
CA ASP A 44 -15.53 -9.66 14.41
C ASP A 44 -16.26 -10.84 13.73
N TRP A 45 -15.57 -11.95 13.67
CA TRP A 45 -16.13 -13.23 13.17
C TRP A 45 -17.06 -13.89 14.18
N GLY A 46 -17.09 -13.43 15.43
CA GLY A 46 -17.76 -14.06 16.57
C GLY A 46 -19.25 -14.33 16.32
N GLY A 47 -19.96 -13.41 15.69
CA GLY A 47 -21.38 -13.59 15.34
C GLY A 47 -21.60 -14.73 14.35
N ALA A 48 -20.75 -14.86 13.35
CA ALA A 48 -20.82 -15.90 12.33
C ALA A 48 -20.40 -17.27 12.89
N GLU A 49 -19.36 -17.30 13.72
CA GLU A 49 -18.89 -18.49 14.42
C GLU A 49 -19.99 -19.07 15.32
N GLN A 50 -20.67 -18.21 16.10
CA GLN A 50 -21.81 -18.61 16.93
C GLN A 50 -22.98 -19.15 16.09
N GLN A 51 -23.35 -18.51 14.99
CA GLN A 51 -24.42 -18.96 14.11
C GLN A 51 -24.09 -20.31 13.46
N LEU A 52 -22.87 -20.50 12.97
CA LEU A 52 -22.44 -21.75 12.36
C LEU A 52 -22.37 -22.86 13.41
N ALA A 53 -21.77 -22.59 14.57
CA ALA A 53 -21.72 -23.54 15.68
C ALA A 53 -23.11 -24.01 16.12
N LYS A 54 -24.07 -23.09 16.27
CA LYS A 54 -25.47 -23.43 16.59
C LYS A 54 -26.09 -24.37 15.56
N LYS A 55 -25.85 -24.15 14.27
CA LYS A 55 -26.36 -25.02 13.19
C LYS A 55 -25.67 -26.39 13.20
N ILE A 56 -24.37 -26.44 13.46
CA ILE A 56 -23.62 -27.69 13.58
C ILE A 56 -24.15 -28.50 14.76
N VAL A 57 -24.25 -27.89 15.95
CA VAL A 57 -24.73 -28.57 17.18
C VAL A 57 -26.18 -29.05 17.04
N ALA A 58 -27.02 -28.31 16.30
CA ALA A 58 -28.39 -28.75 15.99
C ALA A 58 -28.45 -30.06 15.21
N VAL A 59 -27.42 -30.36 14.42
CA VAL A 59 -27.29 -31.60 13.63
C VAL A 59 -26.57 -32.67 14.42
N THR A 60 -25.39 -32.35 14.99
CA THR A 60 -24.54 -33.37 15.65
C THR A 60 -24.99 -33.72 17.06
N GLY A 61 -25.69 -32.81 17.75
CA GLY A 61 -25.80 -32.86 19.19
C GLY A 61 -24.44 -32.66 19.90
N PRO A 62 -24.41 -32.64 21.23
CA PRO A 62 -23.16 -32.71 22.00
C PRO A 62 -22.50 -34.08 21.81
N GLY A 63 -21.18 -34.12 21.63
CA GLY A 63 -20.48 -35.39 21.41
C GLY A 63 -19.07 -35.23 20.84
N THR A 64 -18.52 -36.33 20.32
CA THR A 64 -17.16 -36.32 19.74
C THR A 64 -17.20 -36.05 18.23
N VAL A 65 -16.42 -35.06 17.76
CA VAL A 65 -16.32 -34.74 16.32
C VAL A 65 -14.87 -34.62 15.86
N SER A 66 -14.64 -34.84 14.57
CA SER A 66 -13.43 -34.42 13.91
C SER A 66 -13.73 -33.18 13.05
N LEU A 67 -12.84 -32.19 13.06
CA LEU A 67 -12.96 -30.97 12.28
C LEU A 67 -11.79 -30.85 11.32
N THR A 68 -12.08 -30.68 10.03
CA THR A 68 -11.12 -30.28 9.01
C THR A 68 -11.54 -28.94 8.44
N VAL A 69 -10.59 -28.05 8.14
CA VAL A 69 -10.87 -26.72 7.57
C VAL A 69 -10.07 -26.54 6.30
N GLU A 70 -10.76 -26.19 5.24
CA GLU A 70 -10.19 -25.85 3.95
C GLU A 70 -10.56 -24.40 3.61
N ASN A 71 -9.54 -23.56 3.37
CA ASN A 71 -9.76 -22.18 2.95
C ASN A 71 -9.63 -22.07 1.43
N ARG A 72 -10.76 -21.81 0.76
CA ARG A 72 -10.87 -21.51 -0.69
C ARG A 72 -11.26 -20.05 -0.94
N SER A 73 -11.26 -19.23 0.11
CA SER A 73 -11.59 -17.81 0.03
C SER A 73 -10.35 -16.94 -0.05
N SER A 74 -10.53 -15.63 -0.21
CA SER A 74 -9.47 -14.62 -0.14
C SER A 74 -8.98 -14.34 1.29
N LEU A 75 -9.56 -14.98 2.32
CA LEU A 75 -9.11 -14.86 3.70
C LEU A 75 -7.63 -15.25 3.82
N GLY A 76 -6.83 -14.40 4.42
CA GLY A 76 -5.46 -14.72 4.75
C GLY A 76 -5.37 -15.92 5.70
N ARG A 77 -4.23 -16.60 5.72
CA ARG A 77 -4.00 -17.74 6.62
C ARG A 77 -4.31 -17.42 8.07
N ARG A 78 -3.93 -16.21 8.52
CA ARG A 78 -4.20 -15.73 9.88
C ARG A 78 -5.69 -15.64 10.18
N ASP A 79 -6.48 -15.07 9.24
CA ASP A 79 -7.91 -14.91 9.41
C ASP A 79 -8.60 -16.28 9.39
N GLY A 80 -8.15 -17.16 8.50
CA GLY A 80 -8.59 -18.57 8.49
C GLY A 80 -8.29 -19.28 9.81
N ASP A 81 -7.09 -19.06 10.40
CA ASP A 81 -6.72 -19.63 11.72
C ASP A 81 -7.57 -19.02 12.85
N ILE A 82 -7.90 -17.72 12.79
CA ILE A 82 -8.79 -17.05 13.75
C ILE A 82 -10.18 -17.67 13.69
N VAL A 83 -10.78 -17.76 12.50
CA VAL A 83 -12.09 -18.37 12.28
C VAL A 83 -12.12 -19.83 12.76
N GLN A 84 -11.09 -20.60 12.42
CA GLN A 84 -11.00 -22.00 12.88
C GLN A 84 -10.95 -22.10 14.40
N ASN A 85 -10.12 -21.29 15.05
CA ASN A 85 -9.96 -21.32 16.50
C ASN A 85 -11.19 -20.77 17.21
N GLY A 86 -11.81 -19.70 16.70
CA GLY A 86 -13.04 -19.14 17.22
C GLY A 86 -14.21 -20.12 17.14
N LEU A 87 -14.44 -20.70 15.96
CA LEU A 87 -15.46 -21.72 15.78
C LEU A 87 -15.24 -22.94 16.69
N ARG A 88 -13.99 -23.39 16.81
CA ARG A 88 -13.62 -24.49 17.70
C ARG A 88 -13.97 -24.18 19.15
N SER A 89 -13.62 -22.99 19.62
CA SER A 89 -13.93 -22.54 20.98
C SER A 89 -15.44 -22.51 21.26
N VAL A 90 -16.24 -22.00 20.33
CA VAL A 90 -17.70 -21.94 20.44
C VAL A 90 -18.32 -23.33 20.46
N LEU A 91 -17.81 -24.25 19.61
CA LEU A 91 -18.27 -25.64 19.59
C LEU A 91 -17.90 -26.40 20.90
N GLU A 92 -16.70 -26.19 21.45
CA GLU A 92 -16.29 -26.78 22.75
C GLU A 92 -17.18 -26.28 23.88
N GLN A 93 -17.52 -24.97 23.89
CA GLN A 93 -18.49 -24.42 24.87
C GLN A 93 -19.89 -25.00 24.73
N SER A 94 -20.23 -25.51 23.54
CA SER A 94 -21.52 -26.15 23.26
C SER A 94 -21.53 -27.68 23.52
N GLY A 95 -20.49 -28.21 24.14
CA GLY A 95 -20.38 -29.63 24.53
C GLY A 95 -19.83 -30.55 23.43
N ILE A 96 -19.17 -30.00 22.44
CA ILE A 96 -18.45 -30.76 21.39
C ILE A 96 -17.03 -31.05 21.87
N HIS A 97 -16.57 -32.28 21.69
CA HIS A 97 -15.19 -32.68 21.97
C HIS A 97 -14.47 -33.09 20.69
N PHE A 98 -13.35 -32.43 20.41
CA PHE A 98 -12.58 -32.73 19.19
C PHE A 98 -11.67 -33.93 19.42
N VAL A 99 -11.79 -34.91 18.51
CA VAL A 99 -10.99 -36.12 18.48
C VAL A 99 -10.47 -36.43 17.09
N LYS A 100 -9.61 -37.43 16.94
CA LYS A 100 -9.19 -37.90 15.63
C LYS A 100 -10.37 -38.51 14.87
N ARG A 101 -10.31 -38.48 13.53
CA ARG A 101 -11.39 -38.91 12.64
C ARG A 101 -11.89 -40.33 12.95
N GLU A 102 -10.97 -41.22 13.35
CA GLU A 102 -11.27 -42.64 13.68
C GLU A 102 -12.05 -42.81 14.99
N GLN A 103 -12.07 -41.77 15.83
CA GLN A 103 -12.73 -41.79 17.16
C GLN A 103 -13.95 -40.85 17.19
N ALA A 104 -14.24 -40.18 16.07
CA ALA A 104 -15.31 -39.21 16.01
C ALA A 104 -16.65 -39.86 15.67
N ALA A 105 -17.71 -39.45 16.41
CA ALA A 105 -19.08 -39.84 16.08
C ALA A 105 -19.63 -39.13 14.85
N ALA A 106 -19.09 -37.92 14.58
CA ALA A 106 -19.36 -37.17 13.36
C ALA A 106 -18.08 -36.53 12.81
N SER A 107 -18.00 -36.36 11.49
CA SER A 107 -16.92 -35.59 10.85
C SER A 107 -17.47 -34.32 10.22
N ILE A 108 -16.79 -33.21 10.48
CA ILE A 108 -17.14 -31.88 9.98
C ILE A 108 -16.03 -31.43 9.02
N ALA A 109 -16.37 -31.21 7.76
CA ALA A 109 -15.51 -30.58 6.78
C ALA A 109 -15.99 -29.14 6.55
N LEU A 110 -15.26 -28.16 7.10
CA LEU A 110 -15.55 -26.74 6.95
C LEU A 110 -14.78 -26.21 5.73
N THR A 111 -15.51 -25.69 4.77
CA THR A 111 -14.95 -24.95 3.63
C THR A 111 -15.25 -23.47 3.79
N LEU A 112 -14.20 -22.64 3.86
CA LEU A 112 -14.30 -21.20 3.78
C LEU A 112 -14.20 -20.81 2.32
N SER A 113 -15.29 -20.34 1.73
CA SER A 113 -15.40 -19.87 0.36
C SER A 113 -15.91 -18.45 0.32
N GLU A 114 -16.07 -17.87 -0.86
CA GLU A 114 -16.57 -16.51 -1.03
C GLU A 114 -17.33 -16.35 -2.33
N ASN A 115 -18.18 -15.34 -2.37
CA ASN A 115 -18.78 -14.80 -3.56
C ASN A 115 -18.44 -13.28 -3.65
N GLU A 116 -19.05 -12.57 -4.57
CA GLU A 116 -18.76 -11.14 -4.79
C GLU A 116 -19.03 -10.25 -3.58
N THR A 117 -19.94 -10.61 -2.68
CA THR A 117 -20.43 -9.76 -1.58
C THR A 117 -20.18 -10.34 -0.20
N SER A 118 -19.84 -11.62 -0.09
CA SER A 118 -19.80 -12.31 1.20
C SER A 118 -18.78 -13.43 1.23
N TYR A 119 -18.21 -13.66 2.40
CA TYR A 119 -17.59 -14.94 2.75
C TYR A 119 -18.70 -15.94 3.03
N VAL A 120 -18.56 -17.13 2.52
CA VAL A 120 -19.55 -18.23 2.67
C VAL A 120 -18.86 -19.41 3.33
N TRP A 121 -19.23 -19.69 4.57
CA TRP A 121 -18.70 -20.81 5.32
C TRP A 121 -19.66 -21.97 5.25
N VAL A 122 -19.19 -23.09 4.73
CA VAL A 122 -19.99 -24.29 4.51
C VAL A 122 -19.39 -25.43 5.32
N ALA A 123 -20.14 -25.96 6.26
CA ALA A 123 -19.79 -27.15 7.03
C ALA A 123 -20.59 -28.34 6.50
N GLU A 124 -19.90 -29.30 5.93
CA GLU A 124 -20.44 -30.62 5.60
C GLU A 124 -20.27 -31.53 6.80
N ILE A 125 -21.38 -32.08 7.30
CA ILE A 125 -21.44 -32.88 8.52
C ILE A 125 -21.83 -34.29 8.12
N HIS A 126 -20.96 -35.25 8.36
CA HIS A 126 -21.22 -36.68 8.11
C HIS A 126 -21.39 -37.40 9.44
N GLN A 127 -22.56 -38.05 9.60
CA GLN A 127 -22.87 -38.88 10.77
C GLN A 127 -23.15 -40.31 10.34
N GLY A 128 -22.49 -41.28 10.98
CA GLY A 128 -22.74 -42.69 10.68
C GLY A 128 -22.51 -43.08 9.21
N ALA A 129 -23.25 -44.10 8.75
CA ALA A 129 -23.02 -44.74 7.44
C ALA A 129 -23.76 -44.10 6.27
N GLY A 130 -24.27 -42.87 6.33
CA GLY A 130 -24.94 -42.33 5.14
C GLY A 130 -25.63 -40.99 5.24
N GLU A 131 -25.71 -40.35 6.40
CA GLU A 131 -26.37 -39.05 6.50
C GLU A 131 -25.36 -37.92 6.37
N THR A 132 -25.54 -37.06 5.37
CA THR A 132 -24.77 -35.83 5.18
C THR A 132 -25.71 -34.65 5.36
N ALA A 133 -25.39 -33.77 6.32
CA ALA A 133 -26.06 -32.51 6.51
C ALA A 133 -25.13 -31.35 6.15
N ILE A 134 -25.71 -30.24 5.68
CA ILE A 134 -24.96 -29.03 5.33
C ILE A 134 -25.44 -27.89 6.21
N ALA A 135 -24.49 -27.27 6.92
CA ALA A 135 -24.70 -26.02 7.65
C ALA A 135 -23.93 -24.90 6.94
N MET A 136 -24.57 -23.76 6.73
CA MET A 136 -23.97 -22.65 6.02
C MET A 136 -24.23 -21.32 6.74
N VAL A 137 -23.24 -20.45 6.73
CA VAL A 137 -23.33 -19.04 7.18
C VAL A 137 -22.69 -18.15 6.13
N SER A 138 -23.31 -17.02 5.87
CA SER A 138 -22.77 -15.97 5.00
C SER A 138 -22.38 -14.76 5.86
N VAL A 139 -21.15 -14.28 5.67
CA VAL A 139 -20.61 -13.11 6.36
C VAL A 139 -20.32 -12.04 5.32
N PRO A 140 -20.93 -10.85 5.43
CA PRO A 140 -20.64 -9.78 4.48
C PRO A 140 -19.13 -9.48 4.42
N ARG A 141 -18.61 -9.33 3.21
CA ARG A 141 -17.23 -8.86 3.01
C ARG A 141 -17.19 -7.37 3.34
N LEU A 142 -16.44 -7.00 4.36
CA LEU A 142 -16.27 -5.61 4.84
C LEU A 142 -15.62 -4.66 3.79
N GLY A 143 -15.62 -4.98 2.53
CA GLY A 143 -15.14 -4.15 1.45
C GLY A 143 -16.16 -3.90 0.33
N ARG A 144 -17.29 -4.62 0.31
CA ARG A 144 -18.29 -4.53 -0.77
C ARG A 144 -19.74 -4.26 -0.35
N SER A 145 -20.10 -4.42 0.89
CA SER A 145 -21.42 -4.02 1.38
C SER A 145 -21.29 -2.80 2.28
N GLY A 146 -21.75 -1.70 1.78
CA GLY A 146 -22.16 -0.40 2.29
C GLY A 146 -22.21 -0.07 3.78
N ALA A 147 -21.43 -0.69 4.65
CA ALA A 147 -20.96 -0.02 5.83
C ALA A 147 -19.93 0.98 5.33
N ALA A 148 -20.32 2.22 5.19
CA ALA A 148 -19.47 3.33 4.83
C ALA A 148 -18.23 3.26 5.74
N TYR A 149 -17.12 2.75 5.19
CA TYR A 149 -15.82 3.17 5.66
C TYR A 149 -15.89 4.69 5.50
N GLU A 150 -16.08 5.41 6.59
CA GLU A 150 -16.00 6.86 6.61
C GLU A 150 -14.55 7.28 6.39
N SER A 151 -13.99 6.86 5.26
CA SER A 151 -12.83 7.52 4.73
C SER A 151 -13.29 8.91 4.35
N MET A 152 -12.71 9.93 4.94
CA MET A 152 -12.92 11.30 4.45
C MET A 152 -12.81 11.26 2.92
N PRO A 153 -13.78 11.79 2.16
CA PRO A 153 -13.75 11.73 0.72
C PRO A 153 -12.44 12.34 0.24
N THR A 154 -11.62 11.53 -0.41
CA THR A 154 -10.34 12.00 -0.96
C THR A 154 -10.56 12.40 -2.40
N ALA A 155 -9.93 13.49 -2.81
CA ALA A 155 -9.93 13.95 -4.19
C ALA A 155 -8.58 13.63 -4.83
N LEU A 156 -8.59 12.80 -5.87
CA LEU A 156 -7.42 12.60 -6.71
C LEU A 156 -7.28 13.81 -7.64
N ARG A 157 -6.17 14.54 -7.49
CA ARG A 157 -5.83 15.72 -8.30
C ARG A 157 -4.82 15.34 -9.38
N LYS A 158 -5.06 15.80 -10.60
CA LYS A 158 -4.18 15.65 -11.76
C LYS A 158 -3.71 17.03 -12.20
N ILE A 159 -2.41 17.23 -12.27
CA ILE A 159 -1.77 18.47 -12.73
C ILE A 159 -0.86 18.12 -13.91
N SER A 160 -1.05 18.75 -15.06
CA SER A 160 -0.15 18.61 -16.20
C SER A 160 1.18 19.31 -15.89
N LEU A 161 2.29 18.59 -16.06
CA LEU A 161 3.64 19.11 -15.84
C LEU A 161 4.36 19.41 -17.15
N TRP A 162 4.21 18.52 -18.14
CA TRP A 162 4.98 18.58 -19.38
C TRP A 162 4.26 17.90 -20.53
N THR A 163 4.48 18.41 -21.75
CA THR A 163 3.98 17.81 -23.00
C THR A 163 5.06 17.91 -24.07
N GLN A 164 5.27 16.84 -24.83
CA GLN A 164 6.17 16.80 -25.98
C GLN A 164 5.74 15.76 -27.02
N GLU A 165 6.24 15.88 -28.25
CA GLU A 165 5.97 14.89 -29.32
C GLU A 165 6.74 13.57 -29.10
N GLY A 166 8.00 13.67 -28.62
CA GLY A 166 8.84 12.51 -28.34
C GLY A 166 8.34 11.69 -27.14
N LYS A 167 8.63 10.39 -27.16
CA LYS A 167 8.24 9.49 -26.04
C LYS A 167 8.83 9.97 -24.73
N ILE A 168 7.98 10.09 -23.71
CA ILE A 168 8.38 10.30 -22.32
C ILE A 168 8.34 8.93 -21.63
N LEU A 169 9.42 8.57 -20.94
CA LEU A 169 9.50 7.34 -20.16
C LEU A 169 9.22 7.60 -18.67
N ASP A 170 9.71 8.74 -18.17
CA ASP A 170 9.46 9.20 -16.79
C ASP A 170 9.78 10.71 -16.70
N LEU A 171 9.36 11.33 -15.59
CA LEU A 171 9.65 12.73 -15.26
C LEU A 171 9.97 12.85 -13.77
N ALA A 172 11.00 13.61 -13.41
CA ALA A 172 11.33 13.96 -12.05
C ALA A 172 11.19 15.47 -11.82
N VAL A 173 10.51 15.85 -10.75
CA VAL A 173 10.51 17.25 -10.28
C VAL A 173 11.73 17.46 -9.40
N LEU A 174 12.58 18.41 -9.79
CA LEU A 174 13.87 18.70 -9.15
C LEU A 174 13.77 19.81 -8.13
N GLU A 175 13.01 20.86 -8.46
CA GLU A 175 12.80 22.02 -7.60
C GLU A 175 11.32 22.40 -7.62
N GLU A 176 10.81 22.74 -6.43
CA GLU A 176 9.41 23.13 -6.23
C GLU A 176 9.33 24.29 -5.23
N ASN A 177 8.72 25.42 -5.65
CA ASN A 177 8.50 26.58 -4.77
C ASN A 177 7.49 27.58 -5.36
N PRO A 178 6.24 27.64 -4.96
CA PRO A 178 5.39 26.57 -4.43
C PRO A 178 4.96 25.56 -5.51
N SER A 179 5.24 25.85 -6.77
CA SER A 179 4.97 25.02 -7.95
C SER A 179 6.28 24.43 -8.48
N PRO A 180 6.23 23.37 -9.29
CA PRO A 180 7.40 22.85 -9.98
C PRO A 180 8.10 23.94 -10.77
N SER A 181 9.36 24.22 -10.41
CA SER A 181 10.18 25.24 -11.06
C SER A 181 11.32 24.66 -11.88
N ARG A 182 11.65 23.38 -11.65
CA ARG A 182 12.65 22.66 -12.44
C ARG A 182 12.28 21.19 -12.55
N ILE A 183 12.34 20.67 -13.76
CA ILE A 183 12.02 19.27 -14.06
C ILE A 183 13.12 18.63 -14.89
N ALA A 184 13.23 17.32 -14.81
CA ALA A 184 13.98 16.48 -15.73
C ALA A 184 13.04 15.50 -16.41
N VAL A 185 13.13 15.38 -17.72
CA VAL A 185 12.32 14.50 -18.55
C VAL A 185 13.22 13.41 -19.12
N LEU A 186 12.89 12.15 -18.87
CA LEU A 186 13.56 11.00 -19.43
C LEU A 186 12.91 10.62 -20.75
N GLY A 187 13.64 10.79 -21.84
CA GLY A 187 13.32 10.29 -23.16
C GLY A 187 13.95 8.92 -23.42
N ALA A 188 13.87 8.46 -24.68
CA ALA A 188 14.51 7.23 -25.10
C ALA A 188 16.04 7.40 -25.27
N GLU A 189 16.46 8.57 -25.75
CA GLU A 189 17.85 8.85 -26.14
C GLU A 189 18.52 9.92 -25.28
N ASP A 190 17.77 10.62 -24.43
CA ASP A 190 18.29 11.70 -23.62
C ASP A 190 17.53 11.92 -22.31
N ILE A 191 18.17 12.69 -21.42
CA ILE A 191 17.53 13.32 -20.27
C ILE A 191 17.61 14.82 -20.50
N SER A 192 16.44 15.44 -20.65
CA SER A 192 16.33 16.89 -20.86
C SER A 192 15.94 17.58 -19.57
N VAL A 193 16.68 18.62 -19.17
CA VAL A 193 16.43 19.43 -17.97
C VAL A 193 15.80 20.75 -18.39
N TYR A 194 14.71 21.12 -17.72
CA TYR A 194 13.98 22.35 -17.96
C TYR A 194 13.80 23.14 -16.67
N ARG A 195 13.83 24.48 -16.80
CA ARG A 195 13.51 25.43 -15.74
C ARG A 195 12.34 26.30 -16.16
N SER A 196 11.42 26.54 -15.22
CA SER A 196 10.33 27.48 -15.42
C SER A 196 10.86 28.91 -15.36
N ALA A 197 10.62 29.68 -16.39
CA ALA A 197 10.92 31.11 -16.42
C ALA A 197 9.85 31.91 -15.65
N GLN A 198 10.13 33.17 -15.34
CA GLN A 198 9.20 34.08 -14.62
C GLN A 198 7.84 34.26 -15.34
N ASN A 199 7.79 34.06 -16.64
CA ASN A 199 6.55 34.10 -17.43
C ASN A 199 5.77 32.77 -17.44
N GLY A 200 6.16 31.80 -16.64
CA GLY A 200 5.55 30.47 -16.57
C GLY A 200 5.90 29.53 -17.73
N LYS A 201 6.74 29.98 -18.67
CA LYS A 201 7.21 29.11 -19.77
C LYS A 201 8.43 28.31 -19.36
N TRP A 202 8.46 27.06 -19.76
CA TRP A 202 9.61 26.19 -19.58
C TRP A 202 10.73 26.55 -20.57
N GLN A 203 11.95 26.65 -20.06
CA GLN A 203 13.16 26.82 -20.84
C GLN A 203 14.05 25.61 -20.64
N GLN A 204 14.57 25.08 -21.77
CA GLN A 204 15.51 23.97 -21.75
C GLN A 204 16.86 24.47 -21.23
N GLU A 205 17.33 23.91 -20.11
CA GLU A 205 18.66 24.23 -19.58
C GLU A 205 19.73 23.39 -20.26
N GLN A 206 19.51 22.09 -20.39
CA GLN A 206 20.48 21.18 -21.00
C GLN A 206 19.81 19.88 -21.46
N VAL A 207 20.38 19.30 -22.52
CA VAL A 207 20.07 17.94 -22.98
C VAL A 207 21.29 17.07 -22.71
N LEU A 208 21.08 15.91 -22.11
CA LEU A 208 22.10 14.96 -21.71
C LEU A 208 21.86 13.65 -22.47
N PRO A 209 22.67 13.35 -23.49
CA PRO A 209 22.48 12.17 -24.32
C PRO A 209 22.76 10.88 -23.50
N ILE A 210 21.88 9.89 -23.63
CA ILE A 210 22.02 8.58 -23.03
C ILE A 210 22.87 7.72 -23.97
N SER A 211 24.03 7.27 -23.49
CA SER A 211 24.83 6.30 -24.23
C SER A 211 24.43 4.87 -23.84
N HIS A 212 24.10 4.06 -24.85
CA HIS A 212 23.77 2.65 -24.67
C HIS A 212 24.38 1.82 -25.80
N ASN A 213 24.65 0.57 -25.52
CA ASN A 213 25.31 -0.35 -26.48
C ASN A 213 24.38 -1.47 -26.97
N ARG A 214 23.10 -1.44 -26.59
CA ARG A 214 22.08 -2.43 -26.97
C ARG A 214 20.89 -1.69 -27.57
N ALA A 215 20.24 -2.28 -28.57
CA ALA A 215 18.98 -1.78 -29.07
C ALA A 215 17.91 -1.82 -27.95
N TRP A 216 17.12 -0.77 -27.87
CA TRP A 216 16.00 -0.72 -26.94
C TRP A 216 14.90 -1.73 -27.31
N PRO A 217 14.18 -2.29 -26.33
CA PRO A 217 12.97 -3.06 -26.60
C PRO A 217 11.90 -2.17 -27.24
N LEU A 218 11.02 -2.76 -28.03
CA LEU A 218 9.96 -2.04 -28.74
C LEU A 218 9.07 -1.21 -27.78
N ASP A 219 8.72 -1.81 -26.65
CA ASP A 219 7.98 -1.14 -25.59
C ASP A 219 8.95 -0.74 -24.47
N LEU A 220 9.72 0.31 -24.73
CA LEU A 220 10.72 0.82 -23.81
C LEU A 220 10.04 1.46 -22.60
N ARG A 221 10.45 1.04 -21.42
CA ARG A 221 10.18 1.67 -20.12
C ARG A 221 11.45 2.23 -19.53
N GLY A 222 11.31 3.25 -18.71
CA GLY A 222 12.40 3.84 -17.95
C GLY A 222 11.90 4.37 -16.62
N ARG A 223 12.82 4.62 -15.71
CA ARG A 223 12.52 5.26 -14.44
C ARG A 223 13.57 6.30 -14.11
N LEU A 224 13.14 7.48 -13.66
CA LEU A 224 14.00 8.59 -13.27
C LEU A 224 13.82 8.90 -11.79
N ILE A 225 14.90 8.78 -11.02
CA ILE A 225 14.87 8.94 -9.57
C ILE A 225 15.76 10.09 -9.16
N SER A 226 15.18 11.07 -8.46
CA SER A 226 15.94 12.12 -7.79
C SER A 226 16.48 11.59 -6.46
N THR A 227 17.76 11.81 -6.21
CA THR A 227 18.44 11.46 -4.98
C THR A 227 18.47 12.66 -4.02
N PRO A 228 18.67 12.47 -2.69
CA PRO A 228 18.67 13.57 -1.70
C PRO A 228 19.71 14.65 -1.96
N ASP A 229 20.80 14.33 -2.65
CA ASP A 229 21.87 15.26 -3.06
C ASP A 229 21.56 15.99 -4.39
N HIS A 230 20.28 16.00 -4.79
CA HIS A 230 19.78 16.63 -6.03
C HIS A 230 20.37 16.06 -7.33
N ASN A 231 20.97 14.89 -7.30
CA ASN A 231 21.39 14.17 -8.49
C ASN A 231 20.23 13.28 -9.02
N LEU A 232 20.38 12.75 -10.24
CA LEU A 232 19.41 11.84 -10.82
C LEU A 232 20.04 10.49 -11.15
N THR A 233 19.25 9.45 -11.03
CA THR A 233 19.58 8.15 -11.60
C THR A 233 18.46 7.72 -12.53
N ALA A 234 18.81 7.47 -13.79
CA ALA A 234 17.91 6.90 -14.79
C ALA A 234 18.17 5.41 -14.92
N TYR A 235 17.12 4.63 -14.78
CA TYR A 235 17.11 3.19 -14.98
C TYR A 235 16.46 2.87 -16.30
N MET A 236 17.20 2.20 -17.17
CA MET A 236 16.79 1.78 -18.51
C MET A 236 17.06 0.29 -18.67
N PRO A 237 16.35 -0.43 -19.56
CA PRO A 237 16.62 -1.84 -19.79
C PRO A 237 18.06 -2.13 -20.18
N GLY A 238 18.85 -2.68 -19.26
CA GLY A 238 20.26 -3.00 -19.47
C GLY A 238 21.23 -1.82 -19.37
N ALA A 239 20.79 -0.66 -18.87
CA ALA A 239 21.65 0.50 -18.64
C ALA A 239 21.21 1.32 -17.41
N ILE A 240 22.19 1.89 -16.71
CA ILE A 240 21.95 2.88 -15.65
C ILE A 240 22.77 4.12 -15.98
N CYS A 241 22.11 5.29 -15.90
CA CYS A 241 22.74 6.58 -16.09
C CYS A 241 22.65 7.40 -14.80
N ARG A 242 23.78 7.95 -14.35
CA ARG A 242 23.83 8.89 -13.23
C ARG A 242 24.08 10.28 -13.75
N VAL A 243 23.25 11.21 -13.32
CA VAL A 243 23.32 12.63 -13.72
C VAL A 243 23.70 13.45 -12.51
N THR A 244 24.72 14.28 -12.64
CA THR A 244 25.16 15.24 -11.63
C THR A 244 24.66 16.64 -12.02
N LEU A 245 23.84 17.24 -11.16
CA LEU A 245 23.18 18.53 -11.36
C LEU A 245 23.75 19.67 -10.51
N ASN A 246 24.80 19.42 -9.72
CA ASN A 246 25.31 20.35 -8.72
C ASN A 246 25.98 21.60 -9.31
N ALA A 247 26.48 21.54 -10.54
CA ALA A 247 27.08 22.66 -11.24
C ALA A 247 26.88 22.52 -12.75
N ALA A 248 26.61 23.63 -13.42
CA ALA A 248 26.55 23.64 -14.90
C ALA A 248 27.98 23.69 -15.50
N PRO A 249 28.26 23.00 -16.58
CA PRO A 249 27.35 22.11 -17.30
C PRO A 249 27.09 20.80 -16.53
N PHE A 250 25.84 20.30 -16.58
CA PHE A 250 25.49 19.02 -15.97
C PHE A 250 26.18 17.88 -16.71
N THR A 251 26.48 16.83 -15.97
CA THR A 251 27.17 15.67 -16.54
C THR A 251 26.33 14.41 -16.38
N ILE A 252 26.46 13.51 -17.37
CA ILE A 252 25.83 12.19 -17.35
C ILE A 252 26.90 11.12 -17.52
N ALA A 253 26.79 10.05 -16.74
CA ALA A 253 27.61 8.86 -16.89
C ALA A 253 26.70 7.64 -16.98
N CYS A 254 26.68 7.00 -18.14
CA CYS A 254 25.92 5.79 -18.39
C CYS A 254 26.85 4.58 -18.43
N HIS A 255 26.37 3.44 -17.91
CA HIS A 255 27.04 2.16 -18.02
C HIS A 255 26.04 1.03 -18.24
N ALA A 256 26.45 -0.03 -18.89
CA ALA A 256 25.65 -1.23 -19.02
C ALA A 256 25.48 -1.86 -17.64
N SER A 257 24.24 -2.16 -17.24
CA SER A 257 23.91 -2.72 -15.96
C SER A 257 22.62 -3.52 -16.04
N ASP A 258 22.62 -4.67 -15.38
CA ASP A 258 21.44 -5.46 -15.08
C ASP A 258 21.09 -5.37 -13.56
N ASP A 259 21.57 -4.33 -12.87
CA ASP A 259 21.26 -4.08 -11.45
C ASP A 259 19.75 -3.88 -11.24
N PRO A 260 19.25 -4.27 -10.07
CA PRO A 260 17.81 -4.16 -9.80
C PRO A 260 17.36 -2.70 -9.71
N TRP A 261 16.18 -2.41 -10.26
CA TRP A 261 15.54 -1.11 -10.18
C TRP A 261 14.82 -0.95 -8.85
N PRO A 262 14.90 0.21 -8.18
CA PRO A 262 14.11 0.46 -6.98
C PRO A 262 12.61 0.43 -7.31
N ILE A 263 11.88 -0.46 -6.66
CA ILE A 263 10.42 -0.58 -6.80
C ILE A 263 9.72 0.34 -5.81
N SER A 264 10.23 0.39 -4.57
CA SER A 264 9.73 1.28 -3.52
C SER A 264 10.74 2.36 -3.22
N MET A 265 10.25 3.60 -3.14
CA MET A 265 11.03 4.73 -2.67
C MET A 265 10.63 5.00 -1.22
N THR A 266 11.47 4.56 -0.29
CA THR A 266 11.36 4.99 1.11
C THR A 266 12.59 5.79 1.45
N ASN A 267 12.41 7.09 1.65
CA ASN A 267 13.43 7.87 2.35
C ASN A 267 13.52 7.30 3.76
N THR A 268 14.64 6.64 4.07
CA THR A 268 14.97 6.11 5.39
C THR A 268 15.02 7.19 6.48
N ALA A 269 14.91 8.48 6.11
CA ALA A 269 14.99 9.61 7.01
C ALA A 269 13.62 10.09 7.56
N SER A 270 12.49 9.55 7.14
CA SER A 270 11.18 10.06 7.57
C SER A 270 10.15 8.94 7.76
N THR A 271 10.41 8.03 8.68
CA THR A 271 9.39 7.08 9.19
C THR A 271 8.63 7.64 10.40
N VAL A 272 8.47 8.96 10.49
CA VAL A 272 7.55 9.55 11.44
C VAL A 272 6.20 9.68 10.75
N PHE A 273 5.26 8.79 11.05
CA PHE A 273 3.88 8.95 10.64
C PHE A 273 3.33 10.23 11.27
N PRO A 274 2.82 11.22 10.49
CA PRO A 274 2.08 12.33 11.08
C PRO A 274 0.80 11.77 11.70
N GLY A 275 0.72 11.79 13.02
CA GLY A 275 -0.44 11.28 13.76
C GLY A 275 -0.16 10.16 14.77
N ALA A 276 0.94 9.45 14.66
CA ALA A 276 1.41 8.61 15.76
C ALA A 276 2.11 9.50 16.80
N GLY A 277 1.58 9.52 18.02
CA GLY A 277 2.19 10.26 19.11
C GLY A 277 3.69 9.95 19.20
N SER A 278 4.48 10.93 19.61
CA SER A 278 5.94 11.03 19.50
C SER A 278 6.78 9.89 20.12
N ASN A 279 6.20 8.75 20.47
CA ASN A 279 6.86 7.62 21.11
C ASN A 279 6.56 6.25 20.49
N SER A 280 5.87 6.14 19.35
CA SER A 280 5.70 4.83 18.71
C SER A 280 6.69 4.65 17.55
N THR A 281 7.86 4.13 17.87
CA THR A 281 8.76 3.43 16.95
C THR A 281 8.13 2.09 16.55
N VAL A 282 6.88 2.10 16.10
CA VAL A 282 6.19 0.91 15.57
C VAL A 282 6.32 0.95 14.06
N GLY A 283 7.33 0.29 13.58
CA GLY A 283 7.62 0.07 12.19
C GLY A 283 9.10 -0.19 12.08
N GLY A 284 9.49 -1.44 11.90
CA GLY A 284 10.86 -1.78 11.51
C GLY A 284 11.26 -0.96 10.28
N PRO A 285 12.55 -0.75 10.03
CA PRO A 285 13.01 0.02 8.87
C PRO A 285 12.36 -0.56 7.61
N MET A 286 11.61 0.26 6.87
CA MET A 286 11.09 -0.17 5.57
C MET A 286 12.29 -0.40 4.66
N ILE A 287 12.59 -1.66 4.41
CA ILE A 287 13.69 -2.04 3.53
C ILE A 287 13.25 -1.71 2.11
N PRO A 288 13.98 -0.86 1.37
CA PRO A 288 13.68 -0.56 -0.02
C PRO A 288 13.73 -1.87 -0.81
N LEU A 289 12.66 -2.15 -1.55
CA LEU A 289 12.58 -3.31 -2.43
C LEU A 289 13.00 -2.91 -3.84
N ALA A 290 13.80 -3.73 -4.47
CA ALA A 290 14.18 -3.57 -5.86
C ALA A 290 13.89 -4.86 -6.65
N GLY A 291 13.65 -4.73 -7.95
CA GLY A 291 13.37 -5.84 -8.85
C GLY A 291 14.27 -5.82 -10.08
N PHE A 292 14.60 -6.98 -10.60
CA PHE A 292 15.41 -7.11 -11.81
C PHE A 292 14.54 -6.95 -13.04
N PHE A 293 14.79 -5.88 -13.80
CA PHE A 293 14.09 -5.61 -15.04
C PHE A 293 14.67 -6.43 -16.19
N ALA A 294 13.83 -7.00 -17.04
CA ALA A 294 14.30 -7.78 -18.19
C ALA A 294 14.79 -6.85 -19.31
N ALA A 295 16.09 -6.89 -19.61
CA ALA A 295 16.72 -5.95 -20.57
C ALA A 295 16.11 -5.98 -22.01
N THR A 296 15.42 -7.06 -22.38
CA THR A 296 14.80 -7.23 -23.71
C THR A 296 13.26 -7.21 -23.68
N ARG A 297 12.68 -6.84 -22.55
CA ARG A 297 11.23 -6.87 -22.32
C ARG A 297 10.80 -5.60 -21.58
N ASN A 298 9.51 -5.46 -21.33
CA ASN A 298 8.91 -4.32 -20.63
C ASN A 298 8.40 -4.66 -19.22
N TYR A 299 8.92 -5.73 -18.61
CA TYR A 299 8.49 -6.21 -17.30
C TYR A 299 9.67 -6.61 -16.41
N PHE A 300 9.41 -6.65 -15.11
CA PHE A 300 10.32 -7.20 -14.12
C PHE A 300 10.29 -8.73 -14.14
N THR A 301 11.46 -9.35 -14.01
CA THR A 301 11.61 -10.82 -14.06
C THR A 301 10.92 -11.55 -12.92
N GLY A 302 10.53 -10.82 -11.88
CA GLY A 302 10.01 -11.38 -10.64
C GLY A 302 11.06 -11.62 -9.56
N VAL A 303 12.36 -11.54 -9.88
CA VAL A 303 13.43 -11.62 -8.88
C VAL A 303 13.49 -10.33 -8.09
N LEU A 304 13.51 -10.44 -6.75
CA LEU A 304 13.47 -9.31 -5.81
C LEU A 304 14.78 -9.21 -5.01
N SER A 305 15.19 -7.98 -4.68
CA SER A 305 16.33 -7.68 -3.83
C SER A 305 16.02 -6.51 -2.89
N PRO A 306 16.06 -6.71 -1.55
CA PRO A 306 16.05 -8.00 -0.86
C PRO A 306 14.76 -8.78 -1.12
N ALA A 307 14.66 -9.98 -0.59
CA ALA A 307 13.42 -10.76 -0.65
C ALA A 307 12.27 -10.07 0.10
N ALA A 308 11.05 -10.19 -0.38
CA ALA A 308 9.83 -9.78 0.31
C ALA A 308 9.41 -10.90 1.29
N GLY A 309 9.90 -10.85 2.53
CA GLY A 309 9.73 -11.94 3.48
C GLY A 309 10.41 -13.23 2.98
N LYS A 310 9.65 -14.31 2.82
CA LYS A 310 10.16 -15.58 2.26
C LYS A 310 10.29 -15.61 0.74
N PHE A 311 9.78 -14.57 0.05
CA PHE A 311 9.73 -14.54 -1.41
C PHE A 311 10.94 -13.80 -1.98
N SER A 312 11.93 -14.52 -2.47
CA SER A 312 13.00 -13.98 -3.32
C SER A 312 12.56 -13.80 -4.77
N THR A 313 11.47 -14.46 -5.15
CA THR A 313 10.84 -14.38 -6.47
C THR A 313 9.33 -14.33 -6.34
N VAL A 314 8.70 -13.55 -7.23
CA VAL A 314 7.26 -13.46 -7.46
C VAL A 314 6.98 -13.68 -8.94
N PRO A 315 5.73 -13.82 -9.40
CA PRO A 315 5.44 -13.79 -10.83
C PRO A 315 6.01 -12.56 -11.51
N LYS A 316 6.28 -12.65 -12.82
CA LYS A 316 6.70 -11.49 -13.63
C LYS A 316 5.67 -10.38 -13.51
N PHE A 317 6.11 -9.12 -13.34
CA PHE A 317 5.21 -8.01 -13.11
C PHE A 317 5.64 -6.75 -13.88
N TYR A 318 4.70 -5.85 -14.12
CA TYR A 318 4.94 -4.57 -14.78
C TYR A 318 5.27 -3.46 -13.79
N THR A 319 4.49 -3.35 -12.74
CA THR A 319 4.66 -2.36 -11.68
C THR A 319 4.34 -2.97 -10.32
N ALA A 320 4.75 -2.29 -9.26
CA ALA A 320 4.44 -2.70 -7.91
C ALA A 320 4.10 -1.50 -7.02
N ALA A 321 3.25 -1.74 -6.04
CA ALA A 321 2.91 -0.81 -4.99
C ALA A 321 3.05 -1.49 -3.63
N PHE A 322 3.00 -0.72 -2.55
CA PHE A 322 3.04 -1.27 -1.20
C PHE A 322 2.13 -0.50 -0.25
N VAL A 323 1.57 -1.23 0.69
CA VAL A 323 0.76 -0.69 1.77
C VAL A 323 1.42 -1.08 3.09
N PRO A 324 1.98 -0.12 3.84
CA PRO A 324 2.55 -0.40 5.15
C PRO A 324 1.44 -0.82 6.12
N ARG A 325 1.70 -1.86 6.90
CA ARG A 325 0.86 -2.35 7.98
C ARG A 325 1.63 -2.26 9.29
N GLU A 326 0.93 -2.33 10.39
CA GLU A 326 1.54 -2.27 11.72
C GLU A 326 2.66 -3.32 11.91
N LYS A 327 2.48 -4.54 11.39
CA LYS A 327 3.38 -5.67 11.60
C LYS A 327 4.12 -6.15 10.36
N TYR A 328 3.70 -5.73 9.17
CA TYR A 328 4.27 -6.16 7.90
C TYR A 328 3.99 -5.15 6.80
N THR A 329 4.61 -5.33 5.64
CA THR A 329 4.28 -4.58 4.42
C THR A 329 3.49 -5.49 3.49
N LEU A 330 2.33 -5.04 3.03
CA LEU A 330 1.58 -5.69 1.96
C LEU A 330 2.12 -5.18 0.62
N TRP A 331 2.76 -6.04 -0.14
CA TRP A 331 3.22 -5.76 -1.48
C TRP A 331 2.17 -6.15 -2.51
N LEU A 332 1.97 -5.29 -3.50
CA LEU A 332 1.09 -5.53 -4.63
C LEU A 332 1.94 -5.54 -5.90
N PHE A 333 1.87 -6.61 -6.67
CA PHE A 333 2.55 -6.76 -7.95
C PHE A 333 1.51 -6.90 -9.06
N ALA A 334 1.41 -5.92 -9.97
CA ALA A 334 0.60 -6.01 -11.18
C ALA A 334 1.30 -6.95 -12.17
N SER A 335 0.89 -8.20 -12.17
CA SER A 335 1.64 -9.30 -12.80
C SER A 335 1.28 -9.50 -14.26
N ALA A 336 2.20 -10.10 -14.99
CA ALA A 336 2.04 -10.40 -16.43
C ALA A 336 1.00 -11.51 -16.73
N ASP A 337 0.50 -12.18 -15.70
CA ASP A 337 -0.62 -13.13 -15.79
C ASP A 337 -2.00 -12.45 -15.72
N GLY A 338 -2.04 -11.11 -15.66
CA GLY A 338 -3.27 -10.33 -15.57
C GLY A 338 -3.87 -10.25 -14.17
N LYS A 339 -3.14 -10.68 -13.13
CA LYS A 339 -3.57 -10.63 -11.74
C LYS A 339 -2.73 -9.65 -10.93
N VAL A 340 -3.26 -9.23 -9.80
CA VAL A 340 -2.48 -8.54 -8.78
C VAL A 340 -2.11 -9.54 -7.69
N HIS A 341 -0.83 -9.78 -7.50
CA HIS A 341 -0.32 -10.62 -6.43
C HIS A 341 -0.13 -9.82 -5.16
N LEU A 342 -0.83 -10.21 -4.09
CA LEU A 342 -0.74 -9.62 -2.77
C LEU A 342 0.22 -10.46 -1.91
N VAL A 343 1.40 -9.90 -1.65
CA VAL A 343 2.47 -10.59 -0.91
C VAL A 343 2.67 -9.92 0.44
N ASP A 344 2.45 -10.67 1.53
CA ASP A 344 2.62 -10.19 2.92
C ASP A 344 3.93 -10.66 3.58
N GLY A 345 4.83 -11.21 2.79
CA GLY A 345 6.08 -11.82 3.26
C GLY A 345 5.95 -13.29 3.63
N MET A 346 4.75 -13.80 3.88
CA MET A 346 4.48 -15.21 4.20
C MET A 346 3.58 -15.89 3.17
N ASN A 347 2.65 -15.12 2.57
CA ASN A 347 1.69 -15.60 1.60
C ASN A 347 1.76 -14.78 0.32
N ASP A 348 1.53 -15.43 -0.81
CA ASP A 348 1.25 -14.84 -2.12
C ASP A 348 -0.19 -15.20 -2.50
N GLN A 349 -1.03 -14.17 -2.64
CA GLN A 349 -2.43 -14.33 -2.99
C GLN A 349 -2.70 -13.62 -4.31
N PRO A 350 -2.91 -14.36 -5.41
CA PRO A 350 -3.35 -13.78 -6.67
C PRO A 350 -4.80 -13.32 -6.58
N SER A 351 -5.07 -12.09 -7.00
CA SER A 351 -6.40 -11.46 -6.97
C SER A 351 -6.71 -10.83 -8.32
N SER A 352 -7.94 -10.98 -8.79
CA SER A 352 -8.42 -10.38 -10.04
C SER A 352 -9.13 -9.08 -9.72
N PHE A 353 -8.38 -7.97 -9.68
CA PHE A 353 -8.96 -6.64 -9.56
C PHE A 353 -9.25 -6.08 -10.95
N PRO A 354 -10.23 -5.18 -11.11
CA PRO A 354 -10.51 -4.49 -12.37
C PRO A 354 -9.47 -3.39 -12.62
N TRP A 355 -8.18 -3.73 -12.58
CA TRP A 355 -7.05 -2.84 -12.74
C TRP A 355 -6.24 -3.15 -13.98
N GLY A 356 -5.59 -2.13 -14.51
CA GLY A 356 -4.59 -2.27 -15.56
C GLY A 356 -3.22 -2.69 -15.01
N SER A 357 -2.20 -2.52 -15.83
CA SER A 357 -0.82 -2.95 -15.52
C SER A 357 -0.04 -1.99 -14.64
N ASP A 358 -0.54 -0.76 -14.43
CA ASP A 358 0.22 0.29 -13.79
C ASP A 358 -0.41 0.68 -12.44
N ILE A 359 0.36 0.46 -11.38
CA ILE A 359 -0.01 0.78 -9.99
C ILE A 359 1.13 1.52 -9.30
N ALA A 360 0.79 2.45 -8.41
CA ALA A 360 1.77 3.18 -7.60
C ALA A 360 1.23 3.44 -6.20
N ALA A 361 2.10 3.34 -5.19
CA ALA A 361 1.74 3.69 -3.82
C ALA A 361 2.00 5.17 -3.54
N VAL A 362 1.07 5.83 -2.87
CA VAL A 362 1.25 7.20 -2.36
C VAL A 362 0.89 7.26 -0.89
N ARG A 363 1.61 8.11 -0.14
CA ARG A 363 1.35 8.37 1.28
C ARG A 363 0.78 9.75 1.44
N THR A 364 -0.31 9.84 2.18
CA THR A 364 -0.97 11.12 2.45
C THR A 364 -1.36 11.21 3.92
N ALA A 365 -1.85 12.37 4.34
CA ALA A 365 -2.48 12.53 5.65
C ALA A 365 -3.96 12.09 5.64
N CYS A 366 -4.47 11.58 4.50
CA CYS A 366 -5.87 11.20 4.35
C CYS A 366 -6.09 9.72 4.72
N GLY A 367 -7.26 9.42 5.28
CA GLY A 367 -7.71 8.06 5.52
C GLY A 367 -6.69 7.20 6.28
N ALA A 368 -6.38 6.02 5.75
CA ALA A 368 -5.40 5.10 6.33
C ALA A 368 -3.93 5.55 6.15
N GLY A 369 -3.68 6.69 5.51
CA GLY A 369 -2.34 7.25 5.30
C GLY A 369 -1.51 6.60 4.19
N ALA A 370 -2.02 5.56 3.55
CA ALA A 370 -1.38 4.90 2.41
C ALA A 370 -2.43 4.48 1.40
N GLN A 371 -2.32 4.98 0.18
CA GLN A 371 -3.23 4.68 -0.92
C GLN A 371 -2.46 4.08 -2.10
N VAL A 372 -3.16 3.29 -2.90
CA VAL A 372 -2.67 2.74 -4.16
C VAL A 372 -3.43 3.39 -5.30
N LEU A 373 -2.70 4.04 -6.18
CA LEU A 373 -3.22 4.51 -7.46
C LEU A 373 -3.16 3.34 -8.45
N ALA A 374 -4.23 3.09 -9.16
CA ALA A 374 -4.28 2.03 -10.16
C ALA A 374 -4.99 2.52 -11.42
N THR A 375 -4.44 2.14 -12.58
CA THR A 375 -5.09 2.30 -13.88
C THR A 375 -6.30 1.38 -13.96
N ALA A 376 -7.33 1.77 -14.71
CA ALA A 376 -8.46 0.91 -14.99
C ALA A 376 -8.06 -0.24 -15.93
N SER A 377 -8.74 -1.39 -15.79
CA SER A 377 -8.63 -2.47 -16.78
C SER A 377 -9.52 -2.17 -17.98
N GLY A 378 -9.13 -2.64 -19.15
CA GLY A 378 -9.96 -2.64 -20.34
C GLY A 378 -9.22 -2.24 -21.60
N ASP A 379 -9.93 -2.39 -22.72
CA ASP A 379 -9.43 -2.08 -24.07
C ASP A 379 -9.85 -0.66 -24.53
N GLN A 380 -10.09 0.25 -23.59
CA GLN A 380 -10.49 1.61 -23.94
C GLN A 380 -9.30 2.39 -24.48
N ALA A 381 -9.56 3.27 -25.45
CA ALA A 381 -8.53 4.13 -26.03
C ALA A 381 -7.96 5.12 -25.01
N GLN A 382 -8.69 5.42 -23.95
CA GLN A 382 -8.32 6.34 -22.87
C GLN A 382 -8.34 5.61 -21.55
N ASP A 383 -7.30 5.79 -20.75
CA ASP A 383 -7.21 5.26 -19.40
C ASP A 383 -7.82 6.20 -18.37
N SER A 384 -8.12 5.65 -17.22
CA SER A 384 -8.41 6.40 -16.01
C SER A 384 -7.63 5.83 -14.83
N ILE A 385 -7.36 6.68 -13.84
CA ILE A 385 -6.70 6.29 -12.59
C ILE A 385 -7.61 6.60 -11.42
N ARG A 386 -7.65 5.69 -10.44
CA ARG A 386 -8.39 5.84 -9.20
C ARG A 386 -7.50 5.51 -8.02
N ALA A 387 -7.78 6.11 -6.87
CA ALA A 387 -7.10 5.80 -5.62
C ALA A 387 -7.90 4.78 -4.81
N TYR A 388 -7.17 3.87 -4.18
CA TYR A 388 -7.71 2.79 -3.35
C TYR A 388 -6.98 2.72 -2.01
N GLU A 389 -7.72 2.35 -0.98
CA GLU A 389 -7.18 1.91 0.29
C GLU A 389 -7.37 0.40 0.45
N PHE A 390 -6.56 -0.19 1.32
CA PHE A 390 -6.64 -1.60 1.66
C PHE A 390 -6.92 -1.72 3.16
N PRO A 391 -8.16 -1.59 3.61
CA PRO A 391 -8.46 -1.86 5.03
C PRO A 391 -8.11 -3.29 5.41
N ASP A 392 -8.31 -4.22 4.50
CA ASP A 392 -7.84 -5.60 4.55
C ASP A 392 -7.07 -5.95 3.26
N ARG A 393 -7.42 -7.00 2.54
CA ARG A 393 -6.79 -7.45 1.28
C ARG A 393 -7.56 -7.00 0.05
N ASP A 394 -8.80 -6.59 0.22
CA ASP A 394 -9.62 -6.05 -0.85
C ASP A 394 -9.45 -4.53 -0.98
N PRO A 395 -9.30 -4.02 -2.22
CA PRO A 395 -9.21 -2.59 -2.46
C PRO A 395 -10.56 -1.91 -2.28
N VAL A 396 -10.57 -0.82 -1.52
CA VAL A 396 -11.71 0.09 -1.38
C VAL A 396 -11.40 1.37 -2.13
N ALA A 397 -12.22 1.72 -3.12
CA ALA A 397 -12.05 2.97 -3.85
C ALA A 397 -12.33 4.17 -2.94
N VAL A 398 -11.36 5.09 -2.83
CA VAL A 398 -11.44 6.28 -1.97
C VAL A 398 -11.47 7.59 -2.74
N SER A 399 -11.36 7.54 -4.08
CA SER A 399 -11.54 8.71 -4.95
C SER A 399 -12.44 8.40 -6.13
N ALA A 400 -12.94 9.44 -6.81
CA ALA A 400 -13.43 9.30 -8.17
C ALA A 400 -12.29 8.91 -9.12
N ALA A 401 -12.62 8.31 -10.26
CA ALA A 401 -11.66 8.10 -11.33
C ALA A 401 -11.31 9.44 -11.98
N VAL A 402 -10.06 9.57 -12.42
CA VAL A 402 -9.56 10.72 -13.19
C VAL A 402 -9.12 10.21 -14.56
N ASP A 403 -9.74 10.75 -15.61
CA ASP A 403 -9.50 10.33 -16.99
C ASP A 403 -8.21 10.92 -17.56
N PHE A 404 -7.58 10.19 -18.46
CA PHE A 404 -6.37 10.57 -19.18
C PHE A 404 -6.66 10.70 -20.68
N PRO A 405 -5.87 11.50 -21.43
CA PRO A 405 -6.10 11.72 -22.85
C PRO A 405 -5.76 10.49 -23.72
N GLY A 406 -5.32 9.40 -23.11
CA GLY A 406 -4.99 8.16 -23.79
C GLY A 406 -4.40 7.13 -22.83
N PRO A 407 -3.78 6.06 -23.35
CA PRO A 407 -3.22 5.00 -22.51
C PRO A 407 -2.08 5.53 -21.63
N VAL A 408 -2.11 5.15 -20.36
CA VAL A 408 -1.03 5.41 -19.40
C VAL A 408 0.08 4.40 -19.66
N SER A 409 1.26 4.89 -19.99
CA SER A 409 2.44 4.07 -20.31
C SER A 409 3.44 3.94 -19.17
N ALA A 410 3.29 4.75 -18.12
CA ALA A 410 4.07 4.67 -16.89
C ALA A 410 3.30 5.32 -15.73
N LEU A 411 3.42 4.74 -14.55
CA LEU A 411 2.91 5.28 -13.29
C LEU A 411 3.91 4.98 -12.18
N TRP A 412 4.59 6.03 -11.68
CA TRP A 412 5.66 5.90 -10.70
C TRP A 412 5.45 6.81 -9.50
N THR A 413 5.65 6.28 -8.31
CA THR A 413 5.71 7.09 -7.10
C THR A 413 6.90 8.03 -7.14
N GLU A 414 6.71 9.31 -6.86
CA GLU A 414 7.80 10.27 -6.71
C GLU A 414 8.68 9.98 -5.49
N ALA A 415 9.91 10.51 -5.49
CA ALA A 415 10.89 10.25 -4.43
C ALA A 415 10.39 10.61 -3.02
N ARG A 416 9.50 11.60 -2.88
CA ARG A 416 8.90 12.01 -1.60
C ARG A 416 7.82 11.03 -1.11
N GLY A 417 7.25 10.25 -2.01
CA GLY A 417 6.24 9.24 -1.72
C GLY A 417 4.83 9.78 -1.51
N ASP A 418 4.58 11.10 -1.65
CA ASP A 418 3.28 11.75 -1.43
C ASP A 418 2.49 11.98 -2.73
N SER A 419 3.10 11.70 -3.84
CA SER A 419 2.57 11.91 -5.19
C SER A 419 3.13 10.88 -6.17
N ALA A 420 2.55 10.80 -7.35
CA ALA A 420 3.00 9.93 -8.43
C ALA A 420 3.03 10.68 -9.75
N ILE A 421 3.93 10.27 -10.63
CA ILE A 421 3.99 10.73 -12.02
C ILE A 421 3.30 9.69 -12.90
N ALA A 422 2.35 10.14 -13.71
CA ALA A 422 1.71 9.37 -14.76
C ALA A 422 2.10 9.91 -16.13
N ILE A 423 2.50 9.03 -17.01
CA ILE A 423 2.79 9.38 -18.41
C ILE A 423 1.69 8.79 -19.28
N ALA A 424 1.03 9.61 -20.08
CA ALA A 424 0.02 9.17 -21.03
C ALA A 424 0.36 9.63 -22.44
N ARG A 425 -0.04 8.84 -23.43
CA ARG A 425 0.02 9.24 -24.83
C ARG A 425 -1.36 9.75 -25.24
N ASN A 426 -1.45 11.02 -25.58
CA ASN A 426 -2.67 11.62 -26.07
C ASN A 426 -3.06 11.00 -27.42
N VAL A 427 -4.26 10.42 -27.51
CA VAL A 427 -4.73 9.72 -28.72
C VAL A 427 -5.07 10.67 -29.85
N ASP A 428 -5.45 11.92 -29.55
CA ASP A 428 -5.87 12.91 -30.53
C ASP A 428 -4.67 13.62 -31.16
N THR A 429 -3.66 13.96 -30.36
CA THR A 429 -2.47 14.72 -30.83
C THR A 429 -1.27 13.82 -31.10
N GLY A 430 -1.24 12.61 -30.54
CA GLY A 430 -0.09 11.72 -30.58
C GLY A 430 1.06 12.11 -29.64
N SER A 431 0.97 13.27 -28.96
CA SER A 431 1.97 13.75 -28.01
C SER A 431 1.96 12.93 -26.71
N TYR A 432 3.08 12.96 -26.00
CA TYR A 432 3.18 12.40 -24.64
C TYR A 432 3.02 13.52 -23.62
N GLU A 433 2.26 13.23 -22.59
CA GLU A 433 1.94 14.15 -21.51
C GLU A 433 2.32 13.53 -20.17
N ALA A 434 3.02 14.30 -19.34
CA ALA A 434 3.37 13.93 -17.98
C ALA A 434 2.48 14.67 -16.98
N PHE A 435 1.87 13.93 -16.08
CA PHE A 435 0.96 14.44 -15.06
C PHE A 435 1.48 14.07 -13.68
N ARG A 436 1.35 15.01 -12.74
CA ARG A 436 1.49 14.72 -11.33
C ARG A 436 0.12 14.39 -10.74
N LEU A 437 0.06 13.30 -9.99
CA LEU A 437 -1.10 12.85 -9.24
C LEU A 437 -0.85 13.02 -7.76
N SER A 438 -1.77 13.66 -7.06
CA SER A 438 -1.74 13.82 -5.61
C SER A 438 -3.13 13.66 -5.02
N LEU A 439 -3.20 13.26 -3.76
CA LEU A 439 -4.46 13.13 -3.03
C LEU A 439 -4.63 14.30 -2.07
N ALA A 440 -5.79 14.91 -2.14
CA ALA A 440 -6.24 15.92 -1.18
C ALA A 440 -7.34 15.31 -0.32
N CYS A 441 -7.25 15.52 1.00
CA CYS A 441 -8.31 15.13 1.92
C CYS A 441 -9.54 16.01 1.70
N GLY A 442 -10.74 15.45 1.73
CA GLY A 442 -11.98 16.21 1.75
C GLY A 442 -12.04 17.08 3.01
N GLN A 443 -12.55 18.29 2.85
CA GLN A 443 -12.88 19.18 3.96
C GLN A 443 -14.24 18.83 4.51
#